data_4b567341b903936285af0b4562ef23bf
#
_entry.id   4b567341b903936285af0b4562ef23bf
#
_cell.length_a   1.000
_cell.length_b   1.000
_cell.length_c   1.000
_cell.angle_alpha   90.00
_cell.angle_beta   90.00
_cell.angle_gamma   90.00
#
_symmetry.space_group_name_H-M   'P 1'
#
loop_
_entity.id
_entity.type
_entity.pdbx_description
1 polymer ?
#
loop_
_entity_poly.entity_id
_entity_poly.type
_entity_poly.pdbx_seq_one_letter_code
_entity_poly.pdbx_strand_id
1 'polypeptide(L)'
;MNADLNRLRRKKLFLFDIDGTLALGDTLYEGSAELLAHIDAVGGRAYYITNNSTRSGQDYVERFRRAFRLETTEDQFITSGYMTLRFLQEHFPQGKIFVLGTASFTAELEKDGLRVTETADGDIDCIVAAY
;
A
#
# COMPACT_ATOMS: atom_id res chain seq x y z
N MET A 1 -7.12 27.89 18.10
CA MET A 1 -7.77 26.74 17.41
C MET A 1 -8.15 27.02 15.95
N ASN A 2 -8.57 28.24 15.59
CA ASN A 2 -9.02 28.53 14.20
C ASN A 2 -7.91 28.65 13.14
N ALA A 3 -6.69 29.06 13.50
CA ALA A 3 -5.59 29.23 12.53
C ALA A 3 -5.09 27.89 11.95
N ASP A 4 -5.06 26.83 12.76
CA ASP A 4 -4.59 25.51 12.33
C ASP A 4 -5.59 24.81 11.38
N LEU A 5 -6.88 24.95 11.61
CA LEU A 5 -7.92 24.43 10.72
C LEU A 5 -7.89 25.10 9.35
N ASN A 6 -7.62 26.39 9.29
CA ASN A 6 -7.48 27.09 8.01
C ASN A 6 -6.24 26.65 7.21
N ARG A 7 -5.16 26.26 7.90
CA ARG A 7 -3.99 25.67 7.24
C ARG A 7 -4.29 24.28 6.68
N LEU A 8 -5.02 23.43 7.44
CA LEU A 8 -5.43 22.09 7.00
C LEU A 8 -6.33 22.15 5.76
N ARG A 9 -7.30 23.07 5.73
CA ARG A 9 -8.20 23.28 4.57
C ARG A 9 -7.48 23.62 3.27
N ARG A 10 -6.24 24.13 3.33
CA ARG A 10 -5.41 24.45 2.15
C ARG A 10 -4.55 23.30 1.68
N LYS A 11 -4.49 22.21 2.44
CA LYS A 11 -3.70 21.04 2.03
C LYS A 11 -4.36 20.33 0.86
N LYS A 12 -3.51 19.80 -0.02
CA LYS A 12 -3.93 19.09 -1.24
C LYS A 12 -3.44 17.65 -1.28
N LEU A 13 -2.53 17.29 -0.39
CA LEU A 13 -2.01 15.95 -0.24
C LEU A 13 -2.41 15.40 1.13
N PHE A 14 -3.07 14.27 1.13
CA PHE A 14 -3.54 13.57 2.32
C PHE A 14 -3.02 12.14 2.33
N LEU A 15 -2.42 11.74 3.43
CA LEU A 15 -1.91 10.39 3.64
C LEU A 15 -2.74 9.75 4.76
N PHE A 16 -3.37 8.62 4.46
CA PHE A 16 -4.21 7.90 5.39
C PHE A 16 -3.65 6.50 5.65
N ASP A 17 -3.56 6.12 6.90
CA ASP A 17 -3.56 4.72 7.29
C ASP A 17 -4.94 4.12 7.00
N ILE A 18 -5.00 2.82 6.69
CA ILE A 18 -6.24 2.17 6.28
C ILE A 18 -6.92 1.50 7.47
N ASP A 19 -6.28 0.45 7.99
CA ASP A 19 -6.91 -0.44 8.96
C ASP A 19 -6.86 0.16 10.37
N GLY A 20 -8.03 0.50 10.93
CA GLY A 20 -8.17 1.21 12.20
C GLY A 20 -8.25 2.74 12.07
N THR A 21 -8.05 3.31 10.88
CA THR A 21 -8.14 4.75 10.61
C THR A 21 -9.28 5.08 9.65
N LEU A 22 -9.28 4.53 8.45
CA LEU A 22 -10.37 4.71 7.47
C LEU A 22 -11.43 3.62 7.55
N ALA A 23 -11.01 2.39 7.86
CA ALA A 23 -11.86 1.20 7.83
C ALA A 23 -11.49 0.20 8.91
N LEU A 24 -12.45 -0.66 9.25
CA LEU A 24 -12.22 -1.89 9.99
C LEU A 24 -12.71 -3.06 9.13
N GLY A 25 -11.78 -3.92 8.69
CA GLY A 25 -12.09 -4.94 7.72
C GLY A 25 -12.67 -4.33 6.44
N ASP A 26 -13.80 -4.80 6.00
CA ASP A 26 -14.47 -4.32 4.78
C ASP A 26 -15.55 -3.26 5.05
N THR A 27 -15.47 -2.56 6.19
CA THR A 27 -16.42 -1.51 6.57
C THR A 27 -15.67 -0.19 6.84
N LEU A 28 -16.04 0.86 6.10
CA LEU A 28 -15.54 2.21 6.38
C LEU A 28 -16.09 2.74 7.71
N TYR A 29 -15.26 3.49 8.41
CA TYR A 29 -15.76 4.29 9.53
C TYR A 29 -16.70 5.40 9.04
N GLU A 30 -17.64 5.80 9.89
CA GLU A 30 -18.54 6.91 9.63
C GLU A 30 -17.75 8.19 9.30
N GLY A 31 -18.14 8.87 8.22
CA GLY A 31 -17.49 10.09 7.73
C GLY A 31 -16.28 9.86 6.82
N SER A 32 -15.74 8.61 6.72
CA SER A 32 -14.57 8.36 5.85
C SER A 32 -14.88 8.59 4.38
N ALA A 33 -16.01 8.09 3.90
CA ALA A 33 -16.41 8.26 2.49
C ALA A 33 -16.63 9.74 2.14
N GLU A 34 -17.32 10.47 3.01
CA GLU A 34 -17.58 11.90 2.86
C GLU A 34 -16.29 12.73 2.87
N LEU A 35 -15.34 12.37 3.75
CA LEU A 35 -14.02 13.01 3.79
C LEU A 35 -13.25 12.81 2.48
N LEU A 36 -13.20 11.58 1.98
CA LEU A 36 -12.51 11.28 0.73
C LEU A 36 -13.15 12.00 -0.46
N ALA A 37 -14.48 12.01 -0.54
CA ALA A 37 -15.23 12.74 -1.56
C ALA A 37 -14.99 14.26 -1.46
N HIS A 38 -14.90 14.80 -0.25
CA HIS A 38 -14.58 16.22 -0.05
C HIS A 38 -13.16 16.55 -0.51
N ILE A 39 -12.18 15.71 -0.22
CA ILE A 39 -10.79 15.90 -0.67
C ILE A 39 -10.72 15.98 -2.19
N ASP A 40 -11.40 15.07 -2.89
CA ASP A 40 -11.46 15.06 -4.35
C ASP A 40 -12.13 16.33 -4.89
N ALA A 41 -13.29 16.70 -4.33
CA ALA A 41 -14.07 17.89 -4.73
C ALA A 41 -13.29 19.21 -4.61
N VAL A 42 -12.35 19.31 -3.65
CA VAL A 42 -11.50 20.49 -3.51
C VAL A 42 -10.18 20.38 -4.31
N GLY A 43 -10.04 19.37 -5.16
CA GLY A 43 -8.85 19.11 -5.97
C GLY A 43 -7.65 18.67 -5.13
N GLY A 44 -7.89 17.98 -4.02
CA GLY A 44 -6.88 17.27 -3.25
C GLY A 44 -6.65 15.85 -3.76
N ARG A 45 -5.63 15.17 -3.22
CA ARG A 45 -5.34 13.76 -3.51
C ARG A 45 -5.14 13.00 -2.21
N ALA A 46 -5.82 11.85 -2.09
CA ALA A 46 -5.64 10.91 -1.01
C ALA A 46 -4.66 9.82 -1.43
N TYR A 47 -3.74 9.48 -0.55
CA TYR A 47 -2.87 8.31 -0.63
C TYR A 47 -3.06 7.46 0.61
N TYR A 48 -2.88 6.17 0.46
CA TYR A 48 -3.15 5.19 1.50
C TYR A 48 -1.87 4.47 1.89
N ILE A 49 -1.50 4.55 3.17
CA ILE A 49 -0.31 3.90 3.71
C ILE A 49 -0.77 2.72 4.56
N THR A 50 -0.15 1.57 4.39
CA THR A 50 -0.44 0.39 5.21
C THR A 50 0.83 -0.39 5.50
N ASN A 51 0.96 -0.86 6.72
CA ASN A 51 2.02 -1.80 7.12
C ASN A 51 1.67 -3.27 6.81
N ASN A 52 0.49 -3.54 6.28
CA ASN A 52 0.09 -4.89 5.89
C ASN A 52 0.82 -5.30 4.61
N SER A 53 1.66 -6.32 4.70
CA SER A 53 2.46 -6.90 3.60
C SER A 53 1.77 -8.06 2.88
N THR A 54 0.57 -8.47 3.33
CA THR A 54 -0.13 -9.64 2.75
C THR A 54 -0.86 -9.33 1.45
N ARG A 55 -0.96 -8.06 1.07
CA ARG A 55 -1.71 -7.58 -0.10
C ARG A 55 -0.87 -6.63 -0.93
N SER A 56 -0.95 -6.78 -2.24
CA SER A 56 -0.39 -5.83 -3.21
C SER A 56 -1.21 -4.54 -3.31
N GLY A 57 -0.68 -3.52 -3.99
CA GLY A 57 -1.44 -2.31 -4.33
C GLY A 57 -2.70 -2.62 -5.13
N GLN A 58 -2.60 -3.57 -6.08
CA GLN A 58 -3.74 -4.02 -6.90
C GLN A 58 -4.83 -4.70 -6.06
N ASP A 59 -4.48 -5.50 -5.05
CA ASP A 59 -5.45 -6.11 -4.13
C ASP A 59 -6.21 -5.03 -3.35
N TYR A 60 -5.55 -3.92 -2.99
CA TYR A 60 -6.19 -2.78 -2.35
C TYR A 60 -7.13 -2.02 -3.29
N VAL A 61 -6.77 -1.84 -4.56
CA VAL A 61 -7.68 -1.26 -5.57
C VAL A 61 -8.97 -2.06 -5.65
N GLU A 62 -8.87 -3.39 -5.74
CA GLU A 62 -10.03 -4.27 -5.79
C GLU A 62 -10.85 -4.24 -4.50
N ARG A 63 -10.19 -4.23 -3.33
CA ARG A 63 -10.87 -4.11 -2.04
C ARG A 63 -11.64 -2.80 -1.95
N PHE A 64 -11.03 -1.67 -2.30
CA PHE A 64 -11.66 -0.36 -2.25
C PHE A 64 -12.89 -0.30 -3.16
N ARG A 65 -12.77 -0.79 -4.39
CA ARG A 65 -13.88 -0.85 -5.33
C ARG A 65 -15.02 -1.74 -4.81
N ARG A 66 -14.70 -2.97 -4.36
CA ARG A 66 -15.71 -3.97 -3.98
C ARG A 66 -16.37 -3.66 -2.65
N ALA A 67 -15.58 -3.36 -1.61
CA ALA A 67 -16.06 -3.19 -0.25
C ALA A 67 -16.56 -1.76 0.02
N PHE A 68 -15.85 -0.76 -0.49
CA PHE A 68 -16.11 0.64 -0.15
C PHE A 68 -16.79 1.43 -1.27
N ARG A 69 -16.91 0.87 -2.48
CA ARG A 69 -17.43 1.55 -3.67
C ARG A 69 -16.60 2.79 -4.06
N LEU A 70 -15.31 2.77 -3.77
CA LEU A 70 -14.36 3.83 -4.07
C LEU A 70 -13.47 3.42 -5.24
N GLU A 71 -13.37 4.29 -6.24
CA GLU A 71 -12.44 4.12 -7.36
C GLU A 71 -11.07 4.69 -6.94
N THR A 72 -10.05 3.85 -7.10
CA THR A 72 -8.67 4.19 -6.76
C THR A 72 -7.73 3.61 -7.81
N THR A 73 -6.48 4.05 -7.79
CA THR A 73 -5.41 3.53 -8.65
C THR A 73 -4.28 2.96 -7.80
N GLU A 74 -3.51 2.04 -8.36
CA GLU A 74 -2.44 1.33 -7.64
C GLU A 74 -1.40 2.29 -7.04
N ASP A 75 -1.09 3.38 -7.75
CA ASP A 75 -0.14 4.41 -7.31
C ASP A 75 -0.59 5.22 -6.08
N GLN A 76 -1.84 5.09 -5.67
CA GLN A 76 -2.34 5.68 -4.43
C GLN A 76 -2.02 4.83 -3.18
N PHE A 77 -1.55 3.59 -3.34
CA PHE A 77 -1.26 2.69 -2.22
C PHE A 77 0.23 2.55 -1.96
N ILE A 78 0.64 2.92 -0.76
CA ILE A 78 2.01 2.77 -0.25
C ILE A 78 1.97 1.63 0.77
N THR A 79 2.19 0.41 0.29
CA THR A 79 2.22 -0.79 1.13
C THR A 79 3.63 -1.06 1.64
N SER A 80 3.76 -1.82 2.73
CA SER A 80 5.08 -2.32 3.16
C SER A 80 5.71 -3.21 2.09
N GLY A 81 4.91 -3.97 1.32
CA GLY A 81 5.36 -4.77 0.17
C GLY A 81 6.02 -3.89 -0.89
N TYR A 82 5.34 -2.83 -1.32
CA TYR A 82 5.89 -1.87 -2.28
C TYR A 82 7.20 -1.23 -1.80
N MET A 83 7.28 -0.84 -0.53
CA MET A 83 8.52 -0.27 0.03
C MET A 83 9.65 -1.30 0.10
N THR A 84 9.34 -2.57 0.41
CA THR A 84 10.28 -3.68 0.37
C THR A 84 10.79 -3.92 -1.05
N LEU A 85 9.89 -3.94 -2.05
CA LEU A 85 10.26 -4.04 -3.46
C LEU A 85 11.26 -2.96 -3.86
N ARG A 86 10.99 -1.69 -3.52
CA ARG A 86 11.89 -0.56 -3.82
C ARG A 86 13.26 -0.73 -3.19
N PHE A 87 13.30 -1.16 -1.91
CA PHE A 87 14.54 -1.44 -1.21
C PHE A 87 15.34 -2.57 -1.89
N LEU A 88 14.68 -3.65 -2.28
CA LEU A 88 15.32 -4.78 -2.94
C LEU A 88 15.88 -4.41 -4.31
N GLN A 89 15.13 -3.64 -5.11
CA GLN A 89 15.59 -3.14 -6.41
C GLN A 89 16.84 -2.26 -6.28
N GLU A 90 16.94 -1.47 -5.23
CA GLU A 90 18.09 -0.60 -4.99
C GLU A 90 19.32 -1.36 -4.48
N HIS A 91 19.12 -2.32 -3.55
CA HIS A 91 20.24 -2.94 -2.82
C HIS A 91 20.59 -4.33 -3.33
N PHE A 92 19.66 -5.05 -3.95
CA PHE A 92 19.81 -6.43 -4.44
C PHE A 92 19.28 -6.60 -5.87
N PRO A 93 19.63 -5.73 -6.85
CA PRO A 93 19.00 -5.73 -8.18
C PRO A 93 19.21 -7.01 -8.98
N GLN A 94 20.23 -7.80 -8.66
CA GLN A 94 20.53 -9.09 -9.29
C GLN A 94 20.55 -10.24 -8.28
N GLY A 95 20.23 -9.94 -7.02
CA GLY A 95 20.27 -10.90 -5.93
C GLY A 95 19.22 -11.99 -6.04
N LYS A 96 19.53 -13.18 -5.52
CA LYS A 96 18.57 -14.25 -5.29
C LYS A 96 17.89 -14.03 -3.93
N ILE A 97 16.60 -13.79 -3.94
CA ILE A 97 15.82 -13.38 -2.76
C ILE A 97 14.95 -14.54 -2.33
N PHE A 98 15.17 -15.02 -1.11
CA PHE A 98 14.29 -16.01 -0.49
C PHE A 98 13.10 -15.30 0.18
N VAL A 99 11.88 -15.69 -0.20
CA VAL A 99 10.65 -15.04 0.28
C VAL A 99 9.83 -16.00 1.15
N LEU A 100 9.54 -15.55 2.37
CA LEU A 100 8.51 -16.10 3.24
C LEU A 100 7.36 -15.09 3.27
N GLY A 101 6.32 -15.34 2.47
CA GLY A 101 5.22 -14.39 2.31
C GLY A 101 4.01 -14.99 1.62
N THR A 102 3.06 -14.14 1.26
CA THR A 102 1.89 -14.55 0.48
C THR A 102 2.25 -14.69 -1.00
N ALA A 103 1.49 -15.50 -1.73
CA ALA A 103 1.63 -15.62 -3.19
C ALA A 103 1.45 -14.26 -3.90
N SER A 104 0.58 -13.39 -3.40
CA SER A 104 0.38 -12.04 -3.94
C SER A 104 1.66 -11.20 -3.81
N PHE A 105 2.33 -11.24 -2.66
CA PHE A 105 3.58 -10.52 -2.44
C PHE A 105 4.72 -11.07 -3.32
N THR A 106 4.87 -12.40 -3.37
CA THR A 106 5.87 -13.04 -4.24
C THR A 106 5.67 -12.65 -5.71
N ALA A 107 4.42 -12.69 -6.20
CA ALA A 107 4.09 -12.31 -7.58
C ALA A 107 4.36 -10.82 -7.87
N GLU A 108 4.17 -9.93 -6.89
CA GLU A 108 4.51 -8.50 -7.02
C GLU A 108 6.03 -8.32 -7.23
N LEU A 109 6.86 -9.01 -6.47
CA LEU A 109 8.32 -8.96 -6.62
C LEU A 109 8.79 -9.52 -7.97
N GLU A 110 8.21 -10.64 -8.42
CA GLU A 110 8.52 -11.27 -9.72
C GLU A 110 8.12 -10.38 -10.90
N LYS A 111 6.92 -9.79 -10.85
CA LYS A 111 6.40 -8.88 -11.88
C LYS A 111 7.37 -7.71 -12.12
N ASP A 112 8.02 -7.25 -11.07
CA ASP A 112 8.98 -6.13 -11.12
C ASP A 112 10.44 -6.59 -11.33
N GLY A 113 10.64 -7.84 -11.73
CA GLY A 113 11.90 -8.36 -12.27
C GLY A 113 12.90 -8.86 -11.23
N LEU A 114 12.50 -9.01 -9.96
CA LEU A 114 13.35 -9.58 -8.94
C LEU A 114 13.43 -11.12 -9.04
N ARG A 115 14.59 -11.69 -8.72
CA ARG A 115 14.81 -13.15 -8.69
C ARG A 115 14.41 -13.69 -7.33
N VAL A 116 13.18 -14.16 -7.21
CA VAL A 116 12.64 -14.70 -5.95
C VAL A 116 12.64 -16.23 -5.95
N THR A 117 12.73 -16.81 -4.75
CA THR A 117 12.62 -18.26 -4.52
C THR A 117 11.90 -18.51 -3.20
N GLU A 118 11.14 -19.59 -3.17
CA GLU A 118 10.51 -20.12 -1.95
C GLU A 118 11.27 -21.32 -1.38
N THR A 119 12.38 -21.71 -2.03
CA THR A 119 13.26 -22.78 -1.58
C THR A 119 14.57 -22.22 -1.05
N ALA A 120 14.95 -22.65 0.15
CA ALA A 120 16.18 -22.23 0.81
C ALA A 120 17.39 -23.07 0.31
N ASP A 121 17.62 -23.06 -1.01
CA ASP A 121 18.72 -23.78 -1.65
C ASP A 121 19.72 -22.84 -2.34
N GLY A 122 21.00 -23.20 -2.28
CA GLY A 122 22.09 -22.45 -2.91
C GLY A 122 22.35 -21.10 -2.27
N ASP A 123 23.01 -20.23 -3.03
CA ASP A 123 23.41 -18.90 -2.58
C ASP A 123 22.21 -17.96 -2.56
N ILE A 124 21.79 -17.56 -1.37
CA ILE A 124 20.72 -16.58 -1.12
C ILE A 124 21.36 -15.28 -0.66
N ASP A 125 21.08 -14.18 -1.37
CA ASP A 125 21.63 -12.87 -1.06
C ASP A 125 20.80 -12.11 -0.03
N CYS A 126 19.47 -12.34 -0.02
CA CYS A 126 18.55 -11.68 0.91
C CYS A 126 17.38 -12.59 1.29
N ILE A 127 16.94 -12.49 2.54
CA ILE A 127 15.74 -13.15 3.06
C ILE A 127 14.70 -12.07 3.39
N VAL A 128 13.47 -12.26 2.87
CA VAL A 128 12.34 -11.39 3.17
C VAL A 128 11.24 -12.20 3.82
N ALA A 129 10.78 -11.75 4.99
CA ALA A 129 9.62 -12.31 5.68
C ALA A 129 8.51 -11.25 5.72
N ALA A 130 7.35 -11.59 5.13
CA ALA A 130 6.23 -10.66 4.90
C ALA A 130 4.89 -11.35 5.23
N TYR A 131 4.44 -11.18 6.48
CA TYR A 131 3.15 -11.68 7.00
C TYR A 131 2.40 -10.58 7.76
#